data_6fc46dacbd794d00b9a3c8d43b8b04d2
#
_entry.id   6fc46dacbd794d00b9a3c8d43b8b04d2
#
_cell.length_a   1.000
_cell.length_b   1.000
_cell.length_c   1.000
_cell.angle_alpha   90.00
_cell.angle_beta   90.00
_cell.angle_gamma   90.00
#
_symmetry.space_group_name_H-M   'P 1'
#
loop_
_entity.id
_entity.type
_entity.pdbx_description
1 polymer ?
#
loop_
_entity_poly.entity_id
_entity_poly.type
_entity_poly.pdbx_seq_one_letter_code
_entity_poly.pdbx_strand_id
1 'polypeptide(L)'
;DHYVLSEDLDLASWDWYIGTGHHDYLTSGAVHDLTRGFKRRTFWLIETQPGNVNWSSINNTLNKGEARAMAWHAVAHGADAVLYWQWRSAPGGQEQYHGTLVDQSGQPRPFYEEAHEVARNFAVASPLLSDSTTISDAAILNSYDSRWSIQWQRHHRDFDYVAHFNHYY
;
A
#
# COMPACT_ATOMS: atom_id res chain seq x y z
N ASP A 1 4.06 -15.17 10.45
CA ASP A 1 2.64 -15.24 10.15
C ASP A 1 1.94 -13.95 10.62
N HIS A 2 1.42 -13.18 9.68
CA HIS A 2 0.79 -11.90 9.99
C HIS A 2 -0.58 -12.04 10.65
N TYR A 3 -1.25 -13.17 10.51
CA TYR A 3 -2.50 -13.43 11.23
C TYR A 3 -2.25 -13.48 12.74
N VAL A 4 -1.27 -14.30 13.16
CA VAL A 4 -0.87 -14.41 14.59
C VAL A 4 -0.34 -13.07 15.11
N LEU A 5 0.57 -12.41 14.36
CA LEU A 5 1.10 -11.10 14.77
C LEU A 5 -0.03 -10.07 14.95
N SER A 6 -1.03 -10.08 14.08
CA SER A 6 -2.13 -9.12 14.13
C SER A 6 -3.07 -9.33 15.30
N GLU A 7 -3.06 -10.48 15.97
CA GLU A 7 -3.92 -10.71 17.15
C GLU A 7 -3.65 -9.70 18.26
N ASP A 8 -2.37 -9.39 18.50
CA ASP A 8 -1.91 -8.48 19.56
C ASP A 8 -1.87 -7.00 19.14
N LEU A 9 -2.14 -6.68 17.87
CA LEU A 9 -2.12 -5.31 17.37
C LEU A 9 -3.52 -4.70 17.36
N ASP A 10 -3.62 -3.39 17.58
CA ASP A 10 -4.89 -2.65 17.51
C ASP A 10 -5.48 -2.67 16.10
N LEU A 11 -4.63 -2.60 15.07
CA LEU A 11 -5.02 -2.62 13.66
C LEU A 11 -3.97 -3.34 12.80
N ALA A 12 -4.40 -3.83 11.65
CA ALA A 12 -3.49 -4.29 10.62
C ALA A 12 -3.07 -3.12 9.73
N SER A 13 -1.83 -3.11 9.30
CA SER A 13 -1.31 -2.11 8.37
C SER A 13 -0.23 -2.70 7.47
N TRP A 14 0.07 -2.00 6.38
CA TRP A 14 1.15 -2.39 5.49
C TRP A 14 1.64 -1.20 4.66
N ASP A 15 2.77 -1.37 3.99
CA ASP A 15 3.41 -0.36 3.18
C ASP A 15 3.32 -0.73 1.71
N TRP A 16 2.89 0.23 0.87
CA TRP A 16 2.87 0.04 -0.57
C TRP A 16 3.70 1.08 -1.29
N TYR A 17 4.73 0.62 -1.99
CA TYR A 17 5.61 1.44 -2.80
C TYR A 17 5.77 0.87 -4.21
N ILE A 18 5.90 1.75 -5.18
CA ILE A 18 6.25 1.43 -6.56
C ILE A 18 7.70 1.84 -6.77
N GLY A 19 8.61 0.88 -6.75
CA GLY A 19 10.03 1.13 -6.96
C GLY A 19 10.33 1.50 -8.40
N THR A 20 9.82 0.71 -9.33
CA THR A 20 9.97 0.91 -10.79
C THR A 20 8.65 0.60 -11.47
N GLY A 21 8.30 1.35 -12.50
CA GLY A 21 7.03 1.18 -13.21
C GLY A 21 5.89 2.03 -12.62
N HIS A 22 4.68 1.54 -12.73
CA HIS A 22 3.45 2.22 -12.35
C HIS A 22 2.57 1.34 -11.49
N HIS A 23 1.48 1.94 -10.97
CA HIS A 23 0.55 1.26 -10.08
C HIS A 23 -0.07 0.01 -10.72
N ASP A 24 0.20 -1.12 -10.12
CA ASP A 24 -0.45 -2.40 -10.42
C ASP A 24 -1.63 -2.58 -9.45
N TYR A 25 -2.82 -2.32 -9.95
CA TYR A 25 -4.04 -2.38 -9.16
C TYR A 25 -4.42 -3.83 -8.76
N LEU A 26 -4.02 -4.85 -9.51
CA LEU A 26 -4.30 -6.24 -9.15
C LEU A 26 -3.44 -6.68 -7.97
N THR A 27 -2.13 -6.52 -8.08
CA THR A 27 -1.22 -6.91 -6.99
C THR A 27 -1.48 -6.09 -5.72
N SER A 28 -1.66 -4.78 -5.83
CA SER A 28 -1.94 -3.95 -4.65
C SER A 28 -3.29 -4.26 -4.03
N GLY A 29 -4.33 -4.51 -4.85
CA GLY A 29 -5.65 -4.93 -4.39
C GLY A 29 -5.59 -6.24 -3.61
N ALA A 30 -4.88 -7.24 -4.14
CA ALA A 30 -4.69 -8.52 -3.47
C ALA A 30 -4.06 -8.37 -2.08
N VAL A 31 -3.06 -7.49 -1.94
CA VAL A 31 -2.43 -7.26 -0.63
C VAL A 31 -3.28 -6.39 0.28
N HIS A 32 -4.04 -5.42 -0.25
CA HIS A 32 -5.03 -4.68 0.53
C HIS A 32 -6.07 -5.61 1.15
N ASP A 33 -6.66 -6.51 0.35
CA ASP A 33 -7.65 -7.47 0.82
C ASP A 33 -7.05 -8.49 1.79
N LEU A 34 -5.82 -8.95 1.55
CA LEU A 34 -5.09 -9.81 2.47
C LEU A 34 -4.89 -9.11 3.83
N THR A 35 -4.47 -7.84 3.82
CA THR A 35 -4.23 -7.06 5.05
C THR A 35 -5.54 -6.84 5.82
N ARG A 36 -6.63 -6.50 5.13
CA ARG A 36 -7.97 -6.45 5.72
C ARG A 36 -8.35 -7.79 6.34
N GLY A 37 -7.99 -8.90 5.68
CA GLY A 37 -8.26 -10.27 6.13
C GLY A 37 -7.55 -10.64 7.43
N PHE A 38 -6.40 -10.07 7.78
CA PHE A 38 -5.66 -10.39 9.01
C PHE A 38 -6.50 -10.19 10.26
N LYS A 39 -7.31 -9.13 10.32
CA LYS A 39 -8.20 -8.82 11.45
C LYS A 39 -9.69 -8.83 11.08
N ARG A 40 -10.03 -9.09 9.82
CA ARG A 40 -11.41 -9.05 9.28
C ARG A 40 -12.11 -7.71 9.55
N ARG A 41 -11.35 -6.62 9.44
CA ARG A 41 -11.83 -5.24 9.59
C ARG A 41 -10.94 -4.30 8.80
N THR A 42 -11.26 -3.02 8.79
CA THR A 42 -10.47 -1.98 8.13
C THR A 42 -8.99 -2.02 8.52
N PHE A 43 -8.14 -1.53 7.65
CA PHE A 43 -6.69 -1.48 7.81
C PHE A 43 -6.16 -0.08 7.49
N TRP A 44 -4.87 0.16 7.75
CA TRP A 44 -4.19 1.37 7.30
C TRP A 44 -3.14 1.07 6.24
N LEU A 45 -3.12 1.86 5.18
CA LEU A 45 -1.95 1.99 4.32
C LEU A 45 -1.01 2.97 5.05
N ILE A 46 -0.14 2.42 5.92
CA ILE A 46 0.61 3.21 6.88
C ILE A 46 1.83 3.91 6.26
N GLU A 47 2.29 3.40 5.10
CA GLU A 47 3.29 4.08 4.29
C GLU A 47 2.97 3.93 2.80
N THR A 48 3.06 5.04 2.09
CA THR A 48 3.11 5.07 0.63
C THR A 48 3.85 6.31 0.14
N GLN A 49 4.30 6.27 -1.12
CA GLN A 49 5.05 7.37 -1.71
C GLN A 49 4.13 8.48 -2.21
N PRO A 50 4.47 9.75 -2.01
CA PRO A 50 3.80 10.85 -2.71
C PRO A 50 4.37 11.08 -4.12
N GLY A 51 5.57 10.58 -4.41
CA GLY A 51 6.30 10.78 -5.66
C GLY A 51 7.23 9.61 -5.99
N ASN A 52 8.52 9.86 -6.15
CA ASN A 52 9.52 8.82 -6.40
C ASN A 52 10.01 8.17 -5.10
N VAL A 53 10.49 6.95 -5.19
CA VAL A 53 11.38 6.34 -4.20
C VAL A 53 12.84 6.59 -4.57
N ASN A 54 13.81 6.20 -3.71
CA ASN A 54 15.24 6.35 -4.01
C ASN A 54 16.07 5.07 -3.77
N TRP A 55 15.41 3.97 -3.50
CA TRP A 55 16.03 2.69 -3.15
C TRP A 55 15.84 1.59 -4.21
N SER A 56 15.10 1.88 -5.27
CA SER A 56 14.95 0.95 -6.39
C SER A 56 16.18 1.00 -7.32
N SER A 57 16.40 -0.05 -8.10
CA SER A 57 17.45 -0.09 -9.11
C SER A 57 17.26 0.98 -10.20
N ILE A 58 16.02 1.29 -10.54
CA ILE A 58 15.62 2.39 -11.43
C ILE A 58 14.43 3.09 -10.78
N ASN A 59 14.67 4.30 -10.30
CA ASN A 59 13.63 5.10 -9.66
C ASN A 59 12.89 5.93 -10.70
N ASN A 60 11.59 5.87 -10.70
CA ASN A 60 10.74 6.74 -11.50
C ASN A 60 9.79 7.55 -10.63
N THR A 61 9.34 8.66 -11.17
CA THR A 61 8.31 9.49 -10.55
C THR A 61 6.94 8.94 -10.91
N LEU A 62 6.01 8.96 -9.98
CA LEU A 62 4.60 8.69 -10.27
C LEU A 62 4.06 9.67 -11.32
N ASN A 63 3.17 9.21 -12.16
CA ASN A 63 2.41 10.08 -13.04
C ASN A 63 1.44 10.95 -12.25
N LYS A 64 1.07 12.10 -12.82
CA LYS A 64 0.04 12.95 -12.23
C LYS A 64 -1.28 12.17 -12.07
N GLY A 65 -1.83 12.16 -10.87
CA GLY A 65 -3.04 11.43 -10.50
C GLY A 65 -2.81 10.00 -10.04
N GLU A 66 -1.59 9.48 -10.16
CA GLU A 66 -1.28 8.10 -9.75
C GLU A 66 -1.27 7.93 -8.22
N ALA A 67 -0.69 8.89 -7.48
CA ALA A 67 -0.76 8.88 -6.01
C ALA A 67 -2.21 8.97 -5.50
N ARG A 68 -3.05 9.76 -6.18
CA ARG A 68 -4.49 9.82 -5.88
C ARG A 68 -5.19 8.49 -6.19
N ALA A 69 -4.89 7.86 -7.33
CA ALA A 69 -5.44 6.55 -7.68
C ALA A 69 -5.06 5.49 -6.64
N MET A 70 -3.80 5.45 -6.20
CA MET A 70 -3.32 4.55 -5.15
C MET A 70 -4.06 4.74 -3.83
N ALA A 71 -4.24 6.00 -3.40
CA ALA A 71 -4.94 6.33 -2.17
C ALA A 71 -6.42 5.89 -2.20
N TRP A 72 -7.14 6.22 -3.27
CA TRP A 72 -8.53 5.80 -3.44
C TRP A 72 -8.69 4.30 -3.63
N HIS A 73 -7.72 3.66 -4.27
CA HIS A 73 -7.70 2.20 -4.40
C HIS A 73 -7.60 1.53 -3.03
N ALA A 74 -6.71 2.00 -2.15
CA ALA A 74 -6.62 1.49 -0.79
C ALA A 74 -7.95 1.67 -0.02
N VAL A 75 -8.58 2.84 -0.13
CA VAL A 75 -9.89 3.10 0.50
C VAL A 75 -11.00 2.20 -0.07
N ALA A 76 -11.02 1.98 -1.39
CA ALA A 76 -11.97 1.07 -2.03
C ALA A 76 -11.84 -0.38 -1.53
N HIS A 77 -10.64 -0.79 -1.10
CA HIS A 77 -10.36 -2.09 -0.47
C HIS A 77 -10.53 -2.08 1.06
N GLY A 78 -10.98 -0.99 1.67
CA GLY A 78 -11.31 -0.89 3.08
C GLY A 78 -10.22 -0.29 3.96
N ALA A 79 -9.31 0.50 3.41
CA ALA A 79 -8.40 1.28 4.23
C ALA A 79 -9.12 2.47 4.89
N ASP A 80 -8.89 2.67 6.19
CA ASP A 80 -9.38 3.83 6.95
C ASP A 80 -8.40 5.01 6.91
N ALA A 81 -7.14 4.75 6.58
CA ALA A 81 -6.11 5.78 6.51
C ALA A 81 -5.07 5.48 5.43
N VAL A 82 -4.56 6.55 4.84
CA VAL A 82 -3.43 6.53 3.91
C VAL A 82 -2.41 7.55 4.39
N LEU A 83 -1.20 7.11 4.68
CA LEU A 83 -0.11 7.93 5.18
C LEU A 83 1.02 7.98 4.16
N TYR A 84 1.57 9.17 3.93
CA TYR A 84 2.65 9.37 2.99
C TYR A 84 4.01 9.38 3.68
N TRP A 85 4.95 8.62 3.19
CA TRP A 85 6.35 8.71 3.54
C TRP A 85 7.09 9.52 2.46
N GLN A 86 7.57 10.71 2.77
CA GLN A 86 7.50 11.38 4.06
C GLN A 86 7.17 12.87 3.87
N TRP A 87 6.90 13.56 4.98
CA TRP A 87 6.57 14.98 4.96
C TRP A 87 7.68 15.83 4.37
N ARG A 88 8.91 15.70 4.89
CA ARG A 88 10.04 16.57 4.54
C ARG A 88 11.29 15.75 4.22
N SER A 89 12.01 16.17 3.17
CA SER A 89 13.26 15.52 2.78
C SER A 89 14.31 15.62 3.89
N ALA A 90 14.95 14.51 4.19
CA ALA A 90 16.11 14.49 5.08
C ALA A 90 17.27 15.30 4.49
N PRO A 91 18.04 16.06 5.30
CA PRO A 91 19.16 16.85 4.81
C PRO A 91 20.37 15.98 4.38
N GLY A 92 20.38 14.72 4.76
CA GLY A 92 21.41 13.74 4.40
C GLY A 92 20.97 12.33 4.77
N GLY A 93 21.78 11.34 4.45
CA GLY A 93 21.49 9.95 4.73
C GLY A 93 20.87 9.22 3.53
N GLN A 94 20.45 7.99 3.78
CA GLN A 94 20.03 7.08 2.72
C GLN A 94 18.79 7.57 1.96
N GLU A 95 17.88 8.26 2.64
CA GLU A 95 16.60 8.69 2.05
C GLU A 95 16.53 10.18 1.67
N GLN A 96 17.68 10.85 1.60
CA GLN A 96 17.72 12.28 1.25
C GLN A 96 17.10 12.60 -0.14
N TYR A 97 17.05 11.62 -1.05
CA TYR A 97 16.48 11.74 -2.39
C TYR A 97 15.10 11.10 -2.54
N HIS A 98 14.52 10.60 -1.46
CA HIS A 98 13.16 10.08 -1.49
C HIS A 98 12.16 11.20 -1.84
N GLY A 99 11.13 10.86 -2.59
CA GLY A 99 10.04 11.80 -2.90
C GLY A 99 9.26 12.17 -1.64
N THR A 100 9.12 13.47 -1.39
CA THR A 100 8.52 14.00 -0.17
C THR A 100 7.50 15.09 -0.51
N LEU A 101 6.64 15.45 0.46
CA LEU A 101 5.65 16.52 0.25
C LEU A 101 6.31 17.90 0.22
N VAL A 102 7.26 18.15 1.10
CA VAL A 102 8.05 19.38 1.10
C VAL A 102 9.53 19.06 1.00
N ASP A 103 10.29 19.97 0.41
CA ASP A 103 11.73 19.84 0.29
C ASP A 103 12.48 20.14 1.60
N GLN A 104 13.81 20.12 1.57
CA GLN A 104 14.66 20.38 2.74
C GLN A 104 14.48 21.80 3.28
N SER A 105 14.15 22.78 2.42
CA SER A 105 13.86 24.16 2.82
C SER A 105 12.43 24.37 3.34
N GLY A 106 11.58 23.35 3.25
CA GLY A 106 10.17 23.40 3.62
C GLY A 106 9.25 23.90 2.50
N GLN A 107 9.75 24.05 1.29
CA GLN A 107 8.92 24.44 0.16
C GLN A 107 8.12 23.24 -0.40
N PRO A 108 6.84 23.42 -0.76
CA PRO A 108 6.03 22.37 -1.38
C PRO A 108 6.69 21.81 -2.65
N ARG A 109 6.69 20.49 -2.77
CA ARG A 109 7.08 19.79 -4.01
C ARG A 109 5.86 19.59 -4.92
N PRO A 110 6.05 19.22 -6.19
CA PRO A 110 4.94 19.01 -7.12
C PRO A 110 3.84 18.06 -6.62
N PHE A 111 4.21 17.08 -5.79
CA PHE A 111 3.28 16.10 -5.22
C PHE A 111 2.41 16.64 -4.07
N TYR A 112 2.78 17.78 -3.50
CA TYR A 112 2.07 18.38 -2.36
C TYR A 112 0.61 18.69 -2.70
N GLU A 113 0.37 19.29 -3.85
CA GLU A 113 -0.98 19.66 -4.27
C GLU A 113 -1.86 18.43 -4.51
N GLU A 114 -1.30 17.36 -5.06
CA GLU A 114 -2.06 16.12 -5.26
C GLU A 114 -2.42 15.47 -3.92
N ALA A 115 -1.49 15.39 -2.98
CA ALA A 115 -1.76 14.88 -1.63
C ALA A 115 -2.76 15.75 -0.87
N HIS A 116 -2.67 17.08 -1.02
CA HIS A 116 -3.64 18.03 -0.45
C HIS A 116 -5.05 17.81 -1.05
N GLU A 117 -5.14 17.62 -2.37
CA GLU A 117 -6.42 17.31 -3.03
C GLU A 117 -7.00 15.97 -2.51
N VAL A 118 -6.17 14.93 -2.35
CA VAL A 118 -6.59 13.64 -1.76
C VAL A 118 -7.17 13.86 -0.37
N ALA A 119 -6.47 14.59 0.50
CA ALA A 119 -6.94 14.86 1.85
C ALA A 119 -8.28 15.61 1.88
N ARG A 120 -8.47 16.61 0.99
CA ARG A 120 -9.74 17.29 0.86
C ARG A 120 -10.87 16.36 0.39
N ASN A 121 -10.59 15.52 -0.59
CA ASN A 121 -11.57 14.56 -1.10
C ASN A 121 -11.94 13.53 -0.02
N PHE A 122 -10.99 13.08 0.77
CA PHE A 122 -11.25 12.18 1.90
C PHE A 122 -12.11 12.86 2.97
N ALA A 123 -11.84 14.12 3.29
CA ALA A 123 -12.66 14.88 4.24
C ALA A 123 -14.14 14.99 3.79
N VAL A 124 -14.38 15.15 2.48
CA VAL A 124 -15.74 15.18 1.92
C VAL A 124 -16.39 13.78 1.93
N ALA A 125 -15.63 12.75 1.62
CA ALA A 125 -16.15 11.38 1.54
C ALA A 125 -16.31 10.69 2.92
N SER A 126 -15.52 11.10 3.91
CA SER A 126 -15.47 10.46 5.24
C SER A 126 -16.85 10.27 5.90
N PRO A 127 -17.77 11.26 5.91
CA PRO A 127 -19.11 11.05 6.50
C PRO A 127 -19.93 9.95 5.83
N LEU A 128 -19.63 9.63 4.55
CA LEU A 128 -20.30 8.57 3.81
C LEU A 128 -19.65 7.20 4.00
N LEU A 129 -18.36 7.19 4.34
CA LEU A 129 -17.54 5.98 4.38
C LEU A 129 -17.31 5.47 5.82
N SER A 130 -17.41 6.32 6.84
CA SER A 130 -17.05 6.00 8.23
C SER A 130 -17.74 4.76 8.81
N ASP A 131 -18.98 4.49 8.40
CA ASP A 131 -19.74 3.32 8.85
C ASP A 131 -19.92 2.26 7.75
N SER A 132 -19.18 2.40 6.65
CA SER A 132 -19.24 1.45 5.54
C SER A 132 -18.42 0.20 5.82
N THR A 133 -18.83 -0.92 5.21
CA THR A 133 -18.08 -2.17 5.23
C THR A 133 -17.83 -2.66 3.82
N THR A 134 -16.68 -3.26 3.59
CA THR A 134 -16.39 -3.91 2.31
C THR A 134 -17.17 -5.21 2.20
N ILE A 135 -17.97 -5.33 1.15
CA ILE A 135 -18.71 -6.56 0.82
C ILE A 135 -17.87 -7.34 -0.19
N SER A 136 -17.73 -8.65 0.03
CA SER A 136 -17.00 -9.55 -0.87
C SER A 136 -17.85 -10.78 -1.15
N ASP A 137 -18.07 -11.09 -2.44
CA ASP A 137 -18.86 -12.25 -2.88
C ASP A 137 -18.02 -13.54 -2.93
N ALA A 138 -16.70 -13.42 -2.89
CA ALA A 138 -15.74 -14.53 -2.91
C ALA A 138 -14.61 -14.30 -1.91
N ALA A 139 -13.92 -15.37 -1.56
CA ALA A 139 -12.74 -15.30 -0.70
C ALA A 139 -11.64 -16.22 -1.22
N ILE A 140 -10.39 -15.78 -1.10
CA ILE A 140 -9.20 -16.59 -1.35
C ILE A 140 -8.57 -16.94 -0.01
N LEU A 141 -8.36 -18.24 0.24
CA LEU A 141 -7.68 -18.70 1.44
C LEU A 141 -6.16 -18.58 1.26
N ASN A 142 -5.53 -17.74 2.08
CA ASN A 142 -4.07 -17.65 2.17
C ASN A 142 -3.57 -18.39 3.42
N SER A 143 -2.53 -19.19 3.26
CA SER A 143 -1.84 -19.90 4.36
C SER A 143 -0.34 -19.65 4.31
N TYR A 144 0.19 -19.03 5.35
CA TYR A 144 1.64 -18.83 5.49
C TYR A 144 2.41 -20.14 5.63
N ASP A 145 1.88 -21.11 6.36
CA ASP A 145 2.51 -22.42 6.52
C ASP A 145 2.62 -23.15 5.18
N SER A 146 1.55 -23.15 4.38
CA SER A 146 1.58 -23.72 3.04
C SER A 146 2.56 -22.96 2.12
N ARG A 147 2.56 -21.63 2.18
CA ARG A 147 3.50 -20.79 1.43
C ARG A 147 4.95 -21.14 1.78
N TRP A 148 5.29 -21.16 3.06
CA TRP A 148 6.65 -21.42 3.51
C TRP A 148 7.09 -22.85 3.18
N SER A 149 6.25 -23.85 3.41
CA SER A 149 6.54 -25.25 3.10
C SER A 149 6.81 -25.45 1.61
N ILE A 150 5.94 -24.93 0.75
CA ILE A 150 6.08 -25.08 -0.70
C ILE A 150 7.27 -24.26 -1.23
N GLN A 151 7.51 -23.05 -0.72
CA GLN A 151 8.66 -22.25 -1.14
C GLN A 151 9.99 -22.84 -0.68
N TRP A 152 10.02 -23.51 0.48
CA TRP A 152 11.21 -24.19 0.97
C TRP A 152 11.54 -25.46 0.15
N GLN A 153 10.54 -26.28 -0.14
CA GLN A 153 10.70 -27.52 -0.89
C GLN A 153 9.72 -27.58 -2.07
N ARG A 154 10.11 -26.91 -3.14
CA ARG A 154 9.27 -26.79 -4.34
C ARG A 154 9.13 -28.12 -5.07
N HIS A 155 7.91 -28.46 -5.48
CA HIS A 155 7.65 -29.62 -6.35
C HIS A 155 7.89 -29.31 -7.83
N HIS A 156 7.95 -28.03 -8.21
CA HIS A 156 8.28 -27.56 -9.55
C HIS A 156 9.13 -26.30 -9.46
N ARG A 157 10.20 -26.19 -10.24
CA ARG A 157 11.18 -25.10 -10.18
C ARG A 157 10.58 -23.73 -10.45
N ASP A 158 9.56 -23.68 -11.29
CA ASP A 158 8.94 -22.44 -11.74
C ASP A 158 7.66 -22.09 -10.92
N PHE A 159 7.31 -22.89 -9.90
CA PHE A 159 6.18 -22.59 -9.04
C PHE A 159 6.55 -21.46 -8.05
N ASP A 160 5.72 -20.42 -8.02
CA ASP A 160 5.76 -19.35 -7.02
C ASP A 160 4.38 -19.20 -6.38
N TYR A 161 4.33 -19.32 -5.05
CA TYR A 161 3.08 -19.29 -4.30
C TYR A 161 2.37 -17.93 -4.44
N VAL A 162 3.13 -16.82 -4.42
CA VAL A 162 2.55 -15.47 -4.49
C VAL A 162 2.01 -15.20 -5.90
N ALA A 163 2.77 -15.59 -6.92
CA ALA A 163 2.31 -15.49 -8.30
C ALA A 163 1.05 -16.34 -8.54
N HIS A 164 0.99 -17.54 -7.93
CA HIS A 164 -0.18 -18.40 -7.99
C HIS A 164 -1.40 -17.78 -7.28
N PHE A 165 -1.19 -17.21 -6.10
CA PHE A 165 -2.24 -16.48 -5.38
C PHE A 165 -2.78 -15.31 -6.22
N ASN A 166 -1.89 -14.47 -6.75
CA ASN A 166 -2.26 -13.31 -7.57
C ASN A 166 -2.95 -13.71 -8.89
N HIS A 167 -2.70 -14.91 -9.40
CA HIS A 167 -3.36 -15.41 -10.61
C HIS A 167 -4.86 -15.67 -10.40
N TYR A 168 -5.27 -16.01 -9.19
CA TYR A 168 -6.67 -16.25 -8.84
C TYR A 168 -7.38 -15.04 -8.25
N TYR A 169 -6.64 -14.01 -7.94
CA TYR A 169 -7.18 -12.72 -7.52
C TYR A 169 -7.63 -11.90 -8.72
#